data_3c659af44d6e874ee3276ebdf2204248
#
_entry.id   3c659af44d6e874ee3276ebdf2204248
#
_cell.length_a   1.000
_cell.length_b   1.000
_cell.length_c   1.000
_cell.angle_alpha   90.00
_cell.angle_beta   90.00
_cell.angle_gamma   90.00
#
_symmetry.space_group_name_H-M   'P 1'
#
loop_
_entity.id
_entity.type
_entity.pdbx_description
1 polymer ?
#
loop_
_entity_poly.entity_id
_entity_poly.type
_entity_poly.pdbx_seq_one_letter_code
_entity_poly.pdbx_strand_id
1 'polypeptide(L)'
;MSTTIREALAGSRRSRRQDFMGKRLALLAIRLLVSANLLYAAIFLKFAGVPGSVALFTQMSQAVYGLVSQSVFRLGSGAFETVVAILLLIPKTARLAAGLTVTWMTAVILSHIFVLGYGWFFVDALTVMVLAVVYHLLTRRRSHWGEPDSVGAALETCKT
;
A
#
# COMPACT_ATOMS: atom_id res chain seq x y z
N MET A 1 -19.62 -20.21 42.11
CA MET A 1 -18.47 -20.31 41.14
C MET A 1 -18.78 -19.80 39.74
N SER A 2 -19.80 -19.00 39.48
CA SER A 2 -20.21 -18.69 38.10
C SER A 2 -20.13 -17.23 37.65
N THR A 3 -20.13 -16.26 38.55
CA THR A 3 -20.08 -14.83 38.19
C THR A 3 -18.71 -14.37 37.75
N THR A 4 -17.67 -14.71 38.46
CA THR A 4 -16.27 -14.30 38.20
C THR A 4 -15.75 -14.82 36.86
N ILE A 5 -16.13 -16.03 36.43
CA ILE A 5 -15.75 -16.63 35.16
C ILE A 5 -16.46 -15.91 33.98
N ARG A 6 -17.72 -15.54 34.17
CA ARG A 6 -18.48 -14.79 33.15
C ARG A 6 -17.95 -13.39 32.93
N GLU A 7 -17.54 -12.69 34.00
CA GLU A 7 -16.94 -11.36 33.92
C GLU A 7 -15.57 -11.40 33.27
N ALA A 8 -14.72 -12.39 33.59
CA ALA A 8 -13.42 -12.58 32.96
C ALA A 8 -13.55 -12.87 31.43
N LEU A 9 -14.53 -13.70 31.05
CA LEU A 9 -14.80 -14.00 29.64
C LEU A 9 -15.37 -12.78 28.90
N ALA A 10 -16.22 -11.98 29.53
CA ALA A 10 -16.77 -10.76 28.96
C ALA A 10 -15.68 -9.70 28.73
N GLY A 11 -14.77 -9.54 29.68
CA GLY A 11 -13.61 -8.64 29.58
C GLY A 11 -12.66 -9.05 28.44
N SER A 12 -12.36 -10.35 28.33
CA SER A 12 -11.51 -10.88 27.26
C SER A 12 -12.14 -10.68 25.86
N ARG A 13 -13.44 -10.86 25.72
CA ARG A 13 -14.16 -10.63 24.44
C ARG A 13 -14.16 -9.14 24.06
N ARG A 14 -14.29 -8.24 25.04
CA ARG A 14 -14.31 -6.79 24.81
C ARG A 14 -12.93 -6.30 24.36
N SER A 15 -11.85 -6.77 25.00
CA SER A 15 -10.47 -6.45 24.62
C SER A 15 -10.16 -6.92 23.19
N ARG A 16 -10.47 -8.17 22.84
CA ARG A 16 -10.28 -8.71 21.49
C ARG A 16 -11.04 -7.91 20.42
N ARG A 17 -12.23 -7.43 20.73
CA ARG A 17 -13.05 -6.64 19.80
C ARG A 17 -12.45 -5.26 19.56
N GLN A 18 -11.90 -4.63 20.61
CA GLN A 18 -11.21 -3.34 20.51
C GLN A 18 -9.93 -3.45 19.69
N ASP A 19 -9.10 -4.48 19.92
CA ASP A 19 -7.88 -4.73 19.16
C ASP A 19 -8.19 -4.99 17.67
N PHE A 20 -9.27 -5.69 17.39
CA PHE A 20 -9.69 -5.97 16.01
C PHE A 20 -10.17 -4.72 15.28
N MET A 21 -10.92 -3.85 15.97
CA MET A 21 -11.38 -2.58 15.41
C MET A 21 -10.21 -1.62 15.19
N GLY A 22 -9.27 -1.51 16.13
CA GLY A 22 -8.08 -0.69 16.01
C GLY A 22 -7.22 -1.09 14.80
N LYS A 23 -6.99 -2.39 14.60
CA LYS A 23 -6.24 -2.89 13.43
C LYS A 23 -6.93 -2.59 12.10
N ARG A 24 -8.26 -2.67 12.04
CA ARG A 24 -9.00 -2.32 10.82
C ARG A 24 -8.91 -0.83 10.50
N LEU A 25 -9.03 0.00 11.52
CA LEU A 25 -8.93 1.45 11.37
C LEU A 25 -7.53 1.87 10.93
N ALA A 26 -6.48 1.29 11.54
CA ALA A 26 -5.10 1.54 11.14
C ALA A 26 -4.83 1.15 9.68
N LEU A 27 -5.30 -0.02 9.23
CA LEU A 27 -5.17 -0.45 7.83
C LEU A 27 -5.92 0.47 6.87
N LEU A 28 -7.10 0.95 7.25
CA LEU A 28 -7.85 1.91 6.47
C LEU A 28 -7.12 3.25 6.37
N ALA A 29 -6.59 3.74 7.49
CA ALA A 29 -5.83 5.00 7.53
C ALA A 29 -4.57 4.92 6.64
N ILE A 30 -3.80 3.84 6.70
CA ILE A 30 -2.62 3.64 5.83
C ILE A 30 -3.05 3.65 4.35
N ARG A 31 -4.12 2.94 3.98
CA ARG A 31 -4.62 2.93 2.61
C ARG A 31 -4.99 4.33 2.12
N LEU A 32 -5.74 5.07 2.92
CA LEU A 32 -6.17 6.43 2.57
C LEU A 32 -4.98 7.37 2.44
N LEU A 33 -4.01 7.31 3.36
CA LEU A 33 -2.81 8.13 3.30
C LEU A 33 -1.97 7.84 2.06
N VAL A 34 -1.69 6.57 1.76
CA VAL A 34 -0.91 6.19 0.57
C VAL A 34 -1.65 6.57 -0.70
N SER A 35 -2.97 6.31 -0.80
CA SER A 35 -3.76 6.69 -1.97
C SER A 35 -3.82 8.19 -2.17
N ALA A 36 -4.02 8.96 -1.11
CA ALA A 36 -4.06 10.42 -1.18
C ALA A 36 -2.71 11.00 -1.62
N ASN A 37 -1.59 10.46 -1.12
CA ASN A 37 -0.25 10.88 -1.52
C ASN A 37 0.00 10.59 -3.02
N LEU A 38 -0.31 9.37 -3.48
CA LEU A 38 -0.14 9.00 -4.89
C LEU A 38 -1.02 9.87 -5.82
N LEU A 39 -2.27 10.12 -5.44
CA LEU A 39 -3.16 11.01 -6.23
C LEU A 39 -2.66 12.45 -6.22
N TYR A 40 -2.19 12.94 -5.09
CA TYR A 40 -1.60 14.27 -5.01
C TYR A 40 -0.38 14.39 -5.95
N ALA A 41 0.53 13.43 -5.89
CA ALA A 41 1.72 13.41 -6.76
C ALA A 41 1.33 13.31 -8.25
N ALA A 42 0.36 12.47 -8.60
CA ALA A 42 -0.11 12.32 -9.96
C ALA A 42 -0.76 13.60 -10.50
N ILE A 43 -1.73 14.16 -9.76
CA ILE A 43 -2.55 15.28 -10.23
C ILE A 43 -1.76 16.59 -10.19
N PHE A 44 -1.23 16.95 -9.01
CA PHE A 44 -0.66 18.27 -8.80
C PHE A 44 0.80 18.39 -9.25
N LEU A 45 1.60 17.31 -9.18
CA LEU A 45 2.98 17.38 -9.61
C LEU A 45 3.16 16.97 -11.07
N LYS A 46 2.51 15.88 -11.50
CA LYS A 46 2.75 15.30 -12.82
C LYS A 46 1.81 15.81 -13.89
N PHE A 47 0.50 15.74 -13.68
CA PHE A 47 -0.45 16.21 -14.70
C PHE A 47 -0.47 17.75 -14.81
N ALA A 48 -0.41 18.47 -13.69
CA ALA A 48 -0.33 19.93 -13.72
C ALA A 48 1.01 20.46 -14.29
N GLY A 49 2.05 19.62 -14.34
CA GLY A 49 3.32 19.99 -14.98
C GLY A 49 4.06 21.10 -14.27
N VAL A 50 4.10 21.08 -12.94
CA VAL A 50 4.84 22.08 -12.17
C VAL A 50 6.33 22.07 -12.53
N PRO A 51 7.01 23.24 -12.54
CA PRO A 51 8.40 23.37 -13.04
C PRO A 51 9.37 22.37 -12.42
N GLY A 52 9.29 22.12 -11.10
CA GLY A 52 10.14 21.16 -10.41
C GLY A 52 9.96 19.72 -10.91
N SER A 53 8.71 19.30 -11.18
CA SER A 53 8.43 17.99 -11.75
C SER A 53 8.93 17.88 -13.19
N VAL A 54 8.72 18.93 -14.01
CA VAL A 54 9.23 18.96 -15.39
C VAL A 54 10.76 18.81 -15.40
N ALA A 55 11.46 19.54 -14.52
CA ALA A 55 12.93 19.46 -14.41
C ALA A 55 13.41 18.04 -14.05
N LEU A 56 12.78 17.39 -13.05
CA LEU A 56 13.10 16.01 -12.65
C LEU A 56 12.94 15.02 -13.82
N PHE A 57 11.82 15.07 -14.51
CA PHE A 57 11.57 14.16 -15.62
C PHE A 57 12.40 14.48 -16.87
N THR A 58 12.88 15.73 -17.01
CA THR A 58 13.87 16.08 -18.01
C THR A 58 15.21 15.42 -17.71
N GLN A 59 15.67 15.43 -16.45
CA GLN A 59 16.89 14.72 -16.05
C GLN A 59 16.77 13.22 -16.28
N MET A 60 15.62 12.62 -15.96
CA MET A 60 15.36 11.19 -16.25
C MET A 60 15.41 10.89 -17.74
N SER A 61 14.82 11.75 -18.60
CA SER A 61 14.87 11.61 -20.04
C SER A 61 16.32 11.68 -20.57
N GLN A 62 17.11 12.59 -20.04
CA GLN A 62 18.53 12.72 -20.39
C GLN A 62 19.36 11.51 -19.94
N ALA A 63 19.08 10.94 -18.77
CA ALA A 63 19.76 9.76 -18.26
C ALA A 63 19.56 8.50 -19.15
N VAL A 64 18.48 8.47 -19.93
CA VAL A 64 18.22 7.42 -20.94
C VAL A 64 18.48 7.92 -22.36
N TYR A 65 19.38 8.89 -22.54
CA TYR A 65 19.77 9.44 -23.85
C TYR A 65 18.60 9.97 -24.68
N GLY A 66 17.51 10.42 -24.05
CA GLY A 66 16.33 10.94 -24.75
C GLY A 66 15.46 9.89 -25.42
N LEU A 67 15.72 8.58 -25.23
CA LEU A 67 14.91 7.50 -25.79
C LEU A 67 13.44 7.59 -25.39
N VAL A 68 13.17 8.12 -24.20
CA VAL A 68 11.81 8.38 -23.72
C VAL A 68 11.70 9.85 -23.40
N SER A 69 10.72 10.52 -23.98
CA SER A 69 10.53 11.95 -23.74
C SER A 69 10.08 12.25 -22.32
N GLN A 70 10.46 13.43 -21.81
CA GLN A 70 10.08 13.91 -20.47
C GLN A 70 8.58 13.82 -20.21
N SER A 71 7.76 14.21 -21.19
CA SER A 71 6.30 14.16 -21.07
C SER A 71 5.76 12.74 -20.94
N VAL A 72 6.31 11.79 -21.67
CA VAL A 72 5.92 10.37 -21.59
C VAL A 72 6.28 9.80 -20.23
N PHE A 73 7.47 10.04 -19.70
CA PHE A 73 7.85 9.63 -18.34
C PHE A 73 6.91 10.23 -17.29
N ARG A 74 6.67 11.55 -17.38
CA ARG A 74 5.88 12.27 -16.40
C ARG A 74 4.42 11.84 -16.41
N LEU A 75 3.78 11.85 -17.57
CA LEU A 75 2.37 11.49 -17.69
C LEU A 75 2.13 10.00 -17.48
N GLY A 76 3.02 9.16 -17.98
CA GLY A 76 2.95 7.70 -17.78
C GLY A 76 3.07 7.30 -16.31
N SER A 77 4.03 7.90 -15.59
CA SER A 77 4.16 7.68 -14.14
C SER A 77 2.94 8.19 -13.38
N GLY A 78 2.39 9.35 -13.74
CA GLY A 78 1.17 9.90 -13.13
C GLY A 78 -0.05 9.01 -13.37
N ALA A 79 -0.22 8.50 -14.59
CA ALA A 79 -1.30 7.57 -14.91
C ALA A 79 -1.18 6.26 -14.11
N PHE A 80 0.03 5.69 -14.02
CA PHE A 80 0.28 4.49 -13.23
C PHE A 80 -0.05 4.71 -11.74
N GLU A 81 0.42 5.80 -11.14
CA GLU A 81 0.13 6.13 -9.74
C GLU A 81 -1.37 6.34 -9.49
N THR A 82 -2.07 6.95 -10.42
CA THR A 82 -3.53 7.14 -10.34
C THR A 82 -4.24 5.78 -10.31
N VAL A 83 -3.89 4.87 -11.22
CA VAL A 83 -4.48 3.51 -11.26
C VAL A 83 -4.19 2.76 -9.95
N VAL A 84 -2.95 2.78 -9.49
CA VAL A 84 -2.56 2.10 -8.24
C VAL A 84 -3.28 2.70 -7.03
N ALA A 85 -3.43 4.02 -6.97
CA ALA A 85 -4.16 4.70 -5.91
C ALA A 85 -5.65 4.29 -5.87
N ILE A 86 -6.30 4.20 -7.03
CA ILE A 86 -7.69 3.74 -7.13
C ILE A 86 -7.80 2.27 -6.70
N LEU A 87 -6.90 1.41 -7.17
CA LEU A 87 -6.86 -0.01 -6.76
C LEU A 87 -6.63 -0.18 -5.25
N LEU A 88 -5.86 0.70 -4.63
CA LEU A 88 -5.67 0.73 -3.17
C LEU A 88 -6.97 1.05 -2.44
N LEU A 89 -7.81 1.92 -2.98
CA LEU A 89 -9.10 2.28 -2.38
C LEU A 89 -10.13 1.14 -2.43
N ILE A 90 -9.98 0.20 -3.36
CA ILE A 90 -10.88 -0.95 -3.48
C ILE A 90 -10.37 -2.07 -2.54
N PRO A 91 -11.17 -2.53 -1.55
CA PRO A 91 -10.72 -3.52 -0.56
C PRO A 91 -10.23 -4.84 -1.15
N LYS A 92 -10.83 -5.28 -2.25
CA LYS A 92 -10.50 -6.55 -2.92
C LYS A 92 -9.14 -6.52 -3.61
N THR A 93 -8.74 -5.39 -4.15
CA THR A 93 -7.49 -5.20 -4.90
C THR A 93 -6.38 -4.53 -4.08
N ALA A 94 -6.71 -4.01 -2.89
CA ALA A 94 -5.80 -3.21 -2.07
C ALA A 94 -4.48 -3.93 -1.74
N ARG A 95 -4.49 -5.26 -1.56
CA ARG A 95 -3.28 -6.03 -1.29
C ARG A 95 -2.37 -6.10 -2.52
N LEU A 96 -2.93 -6.32 -3.71
CA LEU A 96 -2.19 -6.31 -4.97
C LEU A 96 -1.63 -4.91 -5.22
N ALA A 97 -2.45 -3.88 -5.06
CA ALA A 97 -2.05 -2.50 -5.23
C ALA A 97 -0.92 -2.09 -4.27
N ALA A 98 -0.93 -2.55 -3.01
CA ALA A 98 0.17 -2.32 -2.08
C ALA A 98 1.48 -2.97 -2.58
N GLY A 99 1.44 -4.17 -3.14
CA GLY A 99 2.59 -4.81 -3.77
C GLY A 99 3.12 -3.99 -4.96
N LEU A 100 2.22 -3.53 -5.84
CA LEU A 100 2.56 -2.66 -6.96
C LEU A 100 3.17 -1.33 -6.48
N THR A 101 2.62 -0.73 -5.41
CA THR A 101 3.19 0.48 -4.80
C THR A 101 4.62 0.26 -4.32
N VAL A 102 4.90 -0.86 -3.64
CA VAL A 102 6.27 -1.19 -3.19
C VAL A 102 7.22 -1.30 -4.36
N THR A 103 6.85 -2.05 -5.40
CA THR A 103 7.67 -2.21 -6.61
C THR A 103 7.92 -0.86 -7.29
N TRP A 104 6.87 -0.05 -7.43
CA TRP A 104 6.96 1.28 -8.04
C TRP A 104 7.86 2.22 -7.25
N MET A 105 7.65 2.33 -5.93
CA MET A 105 8.46 3.18 -5.08
C MET A 105 9.93 2.73 -5.03
N THR A 106 10.21 1.44 -5.17
CA THR A 106 11.58 0.95 -5.33
C THR A 106 12.23 1.53 -6.59
N ALA A 107 11.53 1.54 -7.72
CA ALA A 107 12.05 2.14 -8.95
C ALA A 107 12.25 3.65 -8.80
N VAL A 108 11.33 4.35 -8.13
CA VAL A 108 11.45 5.80 -7.84
C VAL A 108 12.67 6.08 -6.96
N ILE A 109 12.86 5.31 -5.89
CA ILE A 109 14.01 5.45 -4.98
C ILE A 109 15.33 5.20 -5.72
N LEU A 110 15.41 4.17 -6.56
CA LEU A 110 16.58 3.90 -7.38
C LEU A 110 16.86 5.06 -8.34
N SER A 111 15.83 5.64 -8.96
CA SER A 111 15.98 6.82 -9.82
C SER A 111 16.57 8.01 -9.05
N HIS A 112 16.18 8.22 -7.79
CA HIS A 112 16.77 9.25 -6.95
C HIS A 112 18.23 8.96 -6.62
N ILE A 113 18.57 7.73 -6.29
CA ILE A 113 19.95 7.35 -5.94
C ILE A 113 20.90 7.55 -7.14
N PHE A 114 20.49 7.15 -8.34
CA PHE A 114 21.38 7.12 -9.50
C PHE A 114 21.31 8.36 -10.38
N VAL A 115 20.19 9.12 -10.38
CA VAL A 115 19.97 10.19 -11.36
C VAL A 115 19.60 11.52 -10.70
N LEU A 116 18.66 11.53 -9.77
CA LEU A 116 18.01 12.75 -9.30
C LEU A 116 18.65 13.35 -8.04
N GLY A 117 19.40 12.53 -7.28
CA GLY A 117 19.96 12.91 -5.99
C GLY A 117 18.93 12.89 -4.84
N TYR A 118 19.43 13.22 -3.65
CA TYR A 118 18.62 13.18 -2.42
C TYR A 118 17.91 14.52 -2.21
N GLY A 119 16.58 14.46 -2.05
CA GLY A 119 15.74 15.64 -1.83
C GLY A 119 14.42 15.25 -1.18
N TRP A 120 13.51 16.21 -1.08
CA TRP A 120 12.20 16.00 -0.47
C TRP A 120 11.41 14.85 -1.10
N PHE A 121 11.44 14.73 -2.42
CA PHE A 121 10.75 13.66 -3.15
C PHE A 121 11.31 12.26 -2.84
N PHE A 122 12.60 12.16 -2.52
CA PHE A 122 13.20 10.90 -2.06
C PHE A 122 12.64 10.48 -0.70
N VAL A 123 12.52 11.43 0.24
CA VAL A 123 11.97 11.15 1.58
C VAL A 123 10.48 10.76 1.48
N ASP A 124 9.74 11.44 0.62
CA ASP A 124 8.33 11.14 0.37
C ASP A 124 8.15 9.72 -0.21
N ALA A 125 8.91 9.36 -1.24
CA ALA A 125 8.89 8.03 -1.84
C ALA A 125 9.25 6.92 -0.83
N LEU A 126 10.23 7.18 0.05
CA LEU A 126 10.63 6.26 1.12
C LEU A 126 9.49 6.06 2.12
N THR A 127 8.82 7.15 2.52
CA THR A 127 7.67 7.10 3.44
C THR A 127 6.52 6.30 2.87
N VAL A 128 6.16 6.56 1.62
CA VAL A 128 5.09 5.81 0.91
C VAL A 128 5.45 4.33 0.80
N MET A 129 6.70 4.01 0.47
CA MET A 129 7.18 2.63 0.40
C MET A 129 7.04 1.93 1.75
N VAL A 130 7.51 2.52 2.84
CA VAL A 130 7.40 1.94 4.19
C VAL A 130 5.95 1.68 4.56
N LEU A 131 5.05 2.63 4.35
CA LEU A 131 3.62 2.46 4.62
C LEU A 131 3.00 1.33 3.78
N ALA A 132 3.37 1.23 2.50
CA ALA A 132 2.89 0.18 1.62
C ALA A 132 3.40 -1.20 2.04
N VAL A 133 4.67 -1.33 2.45
CA VAL A 133 5.26 -2.56 2.99
C VAL A 133 4.54 -2.97 4.27
N VAL A 134 4.36 -2.06 5.22
CA VAL A 134 3.64 -2.33 6.48
C VAL A 134 2.22 -2.83 6.19
N TYR A 135 1.50 -2.14 5.30
CA TYR A 135 0.17 -2.57 4.89
C TYR A 135 0.18 -3.98 4.27
N HIS A 136 1.10 -4.23 3.34
CA HIS A 136 1.23 -5.51 2.65
C HIS A 136 1.50 -6.66 3.64
N LEU A 137 2.44 -6.47 4.58
CA LEU A 137 2.79 -7.46 5.59
C LEU A 137 1.64 -7.73 6.56
N LEU A 138 0.96 -6.69 7.03
CA LEU A 138 -0.18 -6.83 7.94
C LEU A 138 -1.37 -7.56 7.29
N THR A 139 -1.56 -7.38 5.98
CA THR A 139 -2.64 -8.05 5.25
C THR A 139 -2.27 -9.46 4.81
N ARG A 140 -0.98 -9.77 4.59
CA ARG A 140 -0.50 -11.11 4.24
C ARG A 140 -0.75 -12.13 5.35
N ARG A 141 -0.58 -11.75 6.61
CA ARG A 141 -0.80 -12.62 7.77
C ARG A 141 -2.25 -13.10 7.93
N ARG A 142 -3.23 -12.41 7.35
CA ARG A 142 -4.66 -12.79 7.46
C ARG A 142 -5.06 -13.95 6.56
N SER A 143 -4.39 -14.18 5.45
CA SER A 143 -4.73 -15.28 4.53
C SER A 143 -4.34 -16.66 5.06
N HIS A 144 -3.42 -16.72 6.03
CA HIS A 144 -2.94 -18.01 6.59
C HIS A 144 -3.85 -18.57 7.70
N TRP A 145 -4.77 -17.75 8.26
CA TRP A 145 -5.64 -18.16 9.37
C TRP A 145 -7.09 -18.39 8.93
N GLY A 146 -7.40 -18.37 7.65
CA GLY A 146 -8.73 -18.46 7.10
C GLY A 146 -9.03 -19.74 6.32
N GLU A 147 -8.12 -20.71 6.31
CA GLU A 147 -8.42 -22.04 5.76
C GLU A 147 -9.19 -22.83 6.83
N PRO A 148 -10.49 -23.12 6.60
CA PRO A 148 -11.20 -24.01 7.50
C PRO A 148 -10.48 -25.37 7.44
N ASP A 149 -10.09 -25.86 8.62
CA ASP A 149 -9.44 -27.15 8.77
C ASP A 149 -10.19 -28.20 7.94
N SER A 150 -9.53 -28.67 6.89
CA SER A 150 -9.99 -29.80 6.08
C SER A 150 -10.19 -31.08 6.92
N VAL A 151 -9.73 -31.07 8.15
CA VAL A 151 -9.91 -32.11 9.17
C VAL A 151 -11.37 -32.20 9.64
N GLY A 152 -12.11 -31.06 9.71
CA GLY A 152 -13.53 -31.07 10.09
C GLY A 152 -14.42 -31.72 9.03
N ALA A 153 -14.12 -31.51 7.76
CA ALA A 153 -14.89 -32.11 6.65
C ALA A 153 -14.66 -33.64 6.52
N ALA A 154 -13.48 -34.12 6.87
CA ALA A 154 -13.15 -35.53 6.82
C ALA A 154 -13.85 -36.36 7.95
N LEU A 155 -14.17 -35.73 9.07
CA LEU A 155 -14.88 -36.38 10.18
C LEU A 155 -16.38 -36.48 9.96
N GLU A 156 -16.99 -35.65 9.14
CA GLU A 156 -18.42 -35.77 8.80
C GLU A 156 -18.69 -36.87 7.77
N THR A 157 -17.74 -37.15 6.87
CA THR A 157 -17.88 -38.24 5.88
C THR A 157 -17.71 -39.66 6.46
N CYS A 158 -17.18 -39.79 7.69
CA CYS A 158 -17.08 -41.11 8.37
C CYS A 158 -18.30 -41.47 9.20
N LYS A 159 -19.36 -40.64 9.22
CA LYS A 159 -20.58 -40.88 10.04
C LYS A 159 -21.81 -41.37 9.24
N THR A 160 -21.64 -41.55 7.94
CA THR A 160 -22.63 -42.21 7.06
C THR A 160 -22.18 -43.60 6.66
#